data_447329fb707db85824acac3007a1ffca
#
_entry.id   447329fb707db85824acac3007a1ffca
#
_cell.length_a   1.000
_cell.length_b   1.000
_cell.length_c   1.000
_cell.angle_alpha   90.00
_cell.angle_beta   90.00
_cell.angle_gamma   90.00
#
_symmetry.space_group_name_H-M   'P 1'
#
loop_
_entity.id
_entity.type
_entity.pdbx_description
1 polymer ?
#
loop_
_entity_poly.entity_id
_entity_poly.type
_entity_poly.pdbx_seq_one_letter_code
_entity_poly.pdbx_strand_id
1 'polypeptide(L)'
;MMNKIDLHVHSNFSDGKDSVNKVLDLAKARGVKMLSFVDHDTNLTYNEALQYARRTGIDLVPGIEISAYDFKRKRKVHILGYNYDLDAPNIKKLTEPLLSRRHQHSLEQIKKIEDYGIDVDMEAVKKTVGPAGVIYKQHIMHAICDDHYTCPKYTTKYRTLFKNNGPASGDIEYIDYTEALKAIRQDNGLAVIAHPGQLQSY
;
A
#
# COMPACT_ATOMS: atom_id res chain seq x y z
N MET A 1 -0.97 -28.19 15.64
CA MET A 1 -0.16 -27.08 15.07
C MET A 1 -0.97 -25.82 15.16
N MET A 2 -0.39 -24.71 15.63
CA MET A 2 -1.09 -23.40 15.57
C MET A 2 -1.29 -22.99 14.12
N ASN A 3 -2.50 -22.57 13.76
CA ASN A 3 -2.78 -21.96 12.46
C ASN A 3 -2.04 -20.64 12.36
N LYS A 4 -1.24 -20.46 11.33
CA LYS A 4 -0.60 -19.17 11.05
C LYS A 4 -1.60 -18.24 10.38
N ILE A 5 -1.63 -17.00 10.83
CA ILE A 5 -2.51 -15.94 10.35
C ILE A 5 -1.63 -14.77 9.95
N ASP A 6 -1.89 -14.17 8.78
CA ASP A 6 -1.22 -12.97 8.30
C ASP A 6 -2.27 -11.99 7.74
N LEU A 7 -2.57 -10.96 8.51
CA LEU A 7 -3.62 -10.00 8.19
C LEU A 7 -3.08 -8.65 7.68
N HIS A 8 -1.76 -8.55 7.40
CA HIS A 8 -1.19 -7.31 6.91
C HIS A 8 -0.21 -7.58 5.76
N VAL A 9 -0.77 -7.79 4.58
CA VAL A 9 0.00 -8.16 3.37
C VAL A 9 -0.32 -7.21 2.24
N HIS A 10 0.71 -6.73 1.55
CA HIS A 10 0.58 -5.92 0.34
C HIS A 10 0.93 -6.74 -0.90
N SER A 11 0.26 -6.43 -1.99
CA SER A 11 0.49 -7.02 -3.29
C SER A 11 0.86 -5.94 -4.33
N ASN A 12 1.00 -6.36 -5.59
CA ASN A 12 1.21 -5.42 -6.69
C ASN A 12 -0.04 -4.56 -7.04
N PHE A 13 -1.13 -4.66 -6.28
CA PHE A 13 -2.23 -3.70 -6.36
C PHE A 13 -1.88 -2.37 -5.70
N SER A 14 -0.86 -2.33 -4.84
CA SER A 14 -0.34 -1.10 -4.27
C SER A 14 1.19 -1.02 -4.44
N ASP A 15 1.93 -1.10 -3.39
CA ASP A 15 3.38 -0.95 -3.36
C ASP A 15 4.14 -2.26 -3.14
N GLY A 16 3.44 -3.38 -3.06
CA GLY A 16 4.02 -4.71 -3.01
C GLY A 16 4.59 -5.12 -4.38
N LYS A 17 5.64 -5.95 -4.37
CA LYS A 17 6.31 -6.43 -5.57
C LYS A 17 5.60 -7.62 -6.22
N ASP A 18 5.03 -8.50 -5.40
CA ASP A 18 4.52 -9.78 -5.85
C ASP A 18 3.03 -9.71 -6.22
N SER A 19 2.65 -10.46 -7.26
CA SER A 19 1.25 -10.62 -7.61
C SER A 19 0.49 -11.38 -6.51
N VAL A 20 -0.81 -11.20 -6.47
CA VAL A 20 -1.72 -11.88 -5.55
C VAL A 20 -1.49 -13.39 -5.53
N ASN A 21 -1.39 -14.02 -6.69
CA ASN A 21 -1.17 -15.47 -6.80
C ASN A 21 0.17 -15.88 -6.17
N LYS A 22 1.23 -15.11 -6.44
CA LYS A 22 2.56 -15.37 -5.88
C LYS A 22 2.57 -15.25 -4.36
N VAL A 23 1.90 -14.24 -3.82
CA VAL A 23 1.75 -14.05 -2.36
C VAL A 23 1.02 -15.23 -1.75
N LEU A 24 -0.09 -15.68 -2.35
CA LEU A 24 -0.87 -16.82 -1.86
C LEU A 24 -0.08 -18.13 -1.90
N ASP A 25 0.72 -18.37 -2.94
CA ASP A 25 1.60 -19.53 -3.01
C ASP A 25 2.67 -19.52 -1.90
N LEU A 26 3.28 -18.35 -1.65
CA LEU A 26 4.24 -18.17 -0.57
C LEU A 26 3.59 -18.36 0.82
N ALA A 27 2.38 -17.84 1.01
CA ALA A 27 1.61 -18.00 2.24
C ALA A 27 1.28 -19.47 2.50
N LYS A 28 0.81 -20.18 1.48
CA LYS A 28 0.54 -21.62 1.54
C LYS A 28 1.79 -22.42 1.90
N ALA A 29 2.92 -22.14 1.24
CA ALA A 29 4.19 -22.81 1.51
C ALA A 29 4.68 -22.59 2.95
N ARG A 30 4.33 -21.45 3.58
CA ARG A 30 4.64 -21.12 4.96
C ARG A 30 3.60 -21.60 5.98
N GLY A 31 2.52 -22.25 5.52
CA GLY A 31 1.46 -22.80 6.36
C GLY A 31 0.49 -21.75 6.90
N VAL A 32 0.38 -20.60 6.24
CA VAL A 32 -0.64 -19.58 6.53
C VAL A 32 -2.01 -20.16 6.19
N LYS A 33 -2.98 -19.99 7.09
CA LYS A 33 -4.37 -20.46 6.94
C LYS A 33 -5.37 -19.35 6.74
N MET A 34 -5.07 -18.15 7.22
CA MET A 34 -5.91 -16.97 7.05
C MET A 34 -5.04 -15.80 6.63
N LEU A 35 -5.47 -15.03 5.63
CA LEU A 35 -4.72 -13.92 5.08
C LEU A 35 -5.65 -12.74 4.75
N SER A 36 -5.16 -11.53 4.93
CA SER A 36 -5.79 -10.33 4.41
C SER A 36 -4.81 -9.52 3.57
N PHE A 37 -5.18 -9.27 2.32
CA PHE A 37 -4.52 -8.22 1.55
C PHE A 37 -5.07 -6.87 2.01
N VAL A 38 -4.16 -6.01 2.42
CA VAL A 38 -4.48 -4.65 2.88
C VAL A 38 -3.74 -3.62 2.02
N ASP A 39 -3.88 -3.76 0.71
CA ASP A 39 -3.25 -2.85 -0.24
C ASP A 39 -3.64 -1.39 0.03
N HIS A 40 -2.68 -0.47 -0.17
CA HIS A 40 -2.87 0.94 0.14
C HIS A 40 -3.97 1.57 -0.68
N ASP A 41 -4.98 2.08 0.01
CA ASP A 41 -6.06 2.90 -0.52
C ASP A 41 -6.93 2.21 -1.60
N THR A 42 -6.84 0.87 -1.75
CA THR A 42 -7.61 0.07 -2.71
C THR A 42 -8.14 -1.21 -2.10
N ASN A 43 -9.37 -1.58 -2.46
CA ASN A 43 -10.00 -2.85 -2.06
C ASN A 43 -10.19 -3.83 -3.25
N LEU A 44 -9.58 -3.55 -4.38
CA LEU A 44 -9.72 -4.36 -5.60
C LEU A 44 -9.12 -5.75 -5.46
N THR A 45 -8.09 -5.88 -4.65
CA THR A 45 -7.29 -7.10 -4.46
C THR A 45 -8.11 -8.30 -4.01
N TYR A 46 -9.08 -8.09 -3.10
CA TYR A 46 -9.87 -9.19 -2.55
C TYR A 46 -10.60 -10.01 -3.62
N ASN A 47 -11.26 -9.33 -4.55
CA ASN A 47 -12.03 -10.02 -5.61
C ASN A 47 -11.14 -10.84 -6.53
N GLU A 48 -9.94 -10.31 -6.88
CA GLU A 48 -8.97 -11.05 -7.69
C GLU A 48 -8.39 -12.24 -6.90
N ALA A 49 -8.09 -12.04 -5.64
CA ALA A 49 -7.51 -13.07 -4.78
C ALA A 49 -8.45 -14.24 -4.51
N LEU A 50 -9.76 -14.00 -4.44
CA LEU A 50 -10.74 -14.95 -3.92
C LEU A 50 -10.74 -16.29 -4.66
N GLN A 51 -10.68 -16.26 -5.99
CA GLN A 51 -10.70 -17.51 -6.79
C GLN A 51 -9.43 -18.35 -6.59
N TYR A 52 -8.29 -17.67 -6.50
CA TYR A 52 -7.01 -18.35 -6.29
C TYR A 52 -6.86 -18.85 -4.86
N ALA A 53 -7.30 -18.08 -3.89
CA ALA A 53 -7.26 -18.46 -2.46
C ALA A 53 -8.04 -19.76 -2.20
N ARG A 54 -9.20 -19.94 -2.81
CA ARG A 54 -9.98 -21.20 -2.73
C ARG A 54 -9.16 -22.43 -3.14
N ARG A 55 -8.27 -22.31 -4.13
CA ARG A 55 -7.38 -23.40 -4.58
C ARG A 55 -6.22 -23.64 -3.62
N THR A 56 -5.82 -22.63 -2.86
CA THR A 56 -4.73 -22.74 -1.90
C THR A 56 -5.19 -23.27 -0.55
N GLY A 57 -6.48 -23.19 -0.23
CA GLY A 57 -7.04 -23.51 1.08
C GLY A 57 -6.71 -22.47 2.13
N ILE A 58 -6.55 -21.21 1.73
CA ILE A 58 -6.34 -20.05 2.59
C ILE A 58 -7.67 -19.29 2.70
N ASP A 59 -8.11 -19.03 3.92
CA ASP A 59 -9.26 -18.18 4.21
C ASP A 59 -8.86 -16.72 4.00
N LEU A 60 -9.57 -16.01 3.11
CA LEU A 60 -9.33 -14.58 2.88
C LEU A 60 -10.29 -13.73 3.71
N VAL A 61 -9.72 -12.69 4.32
CA VAL A 61 -10.47 -11.62 4.98
C VAL A 61 -10.41 -10.37 4.09
N PRO A 62 -11.55 -9.74 3.74
CA PRO A 62 -11.54 -8.45 3.06
C PRO A 62 -10.74 -7.43 3.86
N GLY A 63 -9.79 -6.75 3.23
CA GLY A 63 -8.89 -5.82 3.89
C GLY A 63 -8.50 -4.63 3.03
N ILE A 64 -8.13 -3.54 3.69
CA ILE A 64 -7.58 -2.32 3.10
C ILE A 64 -6.69 -1.61 4.12
N GLU A 65 -5.60 -0.97 3.68
CA GLU A 65 -4.85 -0.02 4.50
C GLU A 65 -5.04 1.39 3.95
N ILE A 66 -5.79 2.22 4.70
CA ILE A 66 -6.10 3.58 4.31
C ILE A 66 -5.01 4.52 4.81
N SER A 67 -4.40 5.27 3.88
CA SER A 67 -3.40 6.29 4.18
C SER A 67 -4.06 7.56 4.70
N ALA A 68 -3.86 7.86 5.97
CA ALA A 68 -4.52 8.96 6.67
C ALA A 68 -3.52 9.82 7.49
N TYR A 69 -4.02 10.89 8.07
CA TYR A 69 -3.25 11.83 8.87
C TYR A 69 -3.99 12.21 10.15
N ASP A 70 -3.26 12.26 11.27
CA ASP A 70 -3.72 12.82 12.53
C ASP A 70 -3.34 14.31 12.56
N PHE A 71 -4.26 15.18 12.16
CA PHE A 71 -4.02 16.63 12.11
C PHE A 71 -3.78 17.24 13.49
N LYS A 72 -4.34 16.66 14.56
CA LYS A 72 -4.11 17.12 15.93
C LYS A 72 -2.68 16.87 16.37
N ARG A 73 -2.13 15.69 16.04
CA ARG A 73 -0.76 15.29 16.41
C ARG A 73 0.25 15.53 15.30
N LYS A 74 -0.20 16.05 14.14
CA LYS A 74 0.63 16.36 12.96
C LYS A 74 1.48 15.17 12.49
N ARG A 75 0.87 14.01 12.37
CA ARG A 75 1.57 12.78 11.99
C ARG A 75 0.74 11.91 11.04
N LYS A 76 1.44 11.15 10.19
CA LYS A 76 0.82 10.12 9.39
C LYS A 76 0.34 8.98 10.28
N VAL A 77 -0.78 8.42 9.92
CA VAL A 77 -1.35 7.23 10.53
C VAL A 77 -2.01 6.41 9.44
N HIS A 78 -1.82 5.10 9.47
CA HIS A 78 -2.56 4.21 8.56
C HIS A 78 -3.65 3.49 9.34
N ILE A 79 -4.79 3.34 8.71
CA ILE A 79 -5.95 2.67 9.31
C ILE A 79 -6.26 1.43 8.47
N LEU A 80 -6.19 0.28 9.11
CA LEU A 80 -6.62 -0.99 8.52
C LEU A 80 -8.13 -1.12 8.65
N GLY A 81 -8.78 -1.47 7.54
CA GLY A 81 -10.18 -1.87 7.53
C GLY A 81 -10.27 -3.37 7.25
N TYR A 82 -11.05 -4.10 8.04
CA TYR A 82 -11.25 -5.54 7.86
C TYR A 82 -12.72 -5.91 7.81
N ASN A 83 -13.02 -6.97 7.06
CA ASN A 83 -14.33 -7.62 7.01
C ASN A 83 -15.49 -6.65 6.77
N TYR A 84 -15.26 -5.62 5.96
CA TYR A 84 -16.27 -4.68 5.49
C TYR A 84 -17.09 -5.28 4.35
N ASP A 85 -18.23 -4.69 4.05
CA ASP A 85 -19.08 -5.07 2.91
C ASP A 85 -18.29 -4.94 1.60
N LEU A 86 -18.37 -5.93 0.72
CA LEU A 86 -17.49 -6.01 -0.46
C LEU A 86 -17.69 -4.87 -1.48
N ASP A 87 -18.87 -4.26 -1.53
CA ASP A 87 -19.14 -3.08 -2.35
C ASP A 87 -18.52 -1.81 -1.76
N ALA A 88 -18.36 -1.73 -0.45
CA ALA A 88 -17.64 -0.71 0.31
C ALA A 88 -17.78 0.72 -0.24
N PRO A 89 -19.02 1.26 -0.39
CA PRO A 89 -19.23 2.53 -1.08
C PRO A 89 -18.60 3.72 -0.36
N ASN A 90 -18.56 3.71 0.98
CA ASN A 90 -17.98 4.79 1.77
C ASN A 90 -16.45 4.76 1.72
N ILE A 91 -15.84 3.58 1.80
CA ILE A 91 -14.41 3.39 1.63
C ILE A 91 -13.98 3.85 0.24
N LYS A 92 -14.64 3.39 -0.83
CA LYS A 92 -14.33 3.78 -2.22
C LYS A 92 -14.42 5.29 -2.42
N LYS A 93 -15.52 5.92 -2.00
CA LYS A 93 -15.70 7.36 -2.09
C LYS A 93 -14.56 8.14 -1.44
N LEU A 94 -14.01 7.61 -0.36
CA LEU A 94 -12.91 8.23 0.38
C LEU A 94 -11.56 8.00 -0.29
N THR A 95 -11.31 6.79 -0.80
CA THR A 95 -9.98 6.37 -1.25
C THR A 95 -9.70 6.62 -2.73
N GLU A 96 -10.71 6.61 -3.61
CA GLU A 96 -10.52 6.89 -5.03
C GLU A 96 -9.86 8.25 -5.31
N PRO A 97 -10.28 9.37 -4.68
CA PRO A 97 -9.58 10.65 -4.82
C PRO A 97 -8.15 10.61 -4.28
N LEU A 98 -7.90 9.82 -3.21
CA LEU A 98 -6.58 9.65 -2.62
C LEU A 98 -5.62 8.93 -3.56
N LEU A 99 -6.09 7.88 -4.24
CA LEU A 99 -5.34 7.15 -5.27
C LEU A 99 -4.97 8.06 -6.44
N SER A 100 -5.91 8.89 -6.90
CA SER A 100 -5.67 9.87 -7.98
C SER A 100 -4.59 10.88 -7.59
N ARG A 101 -4.67 11.45 -6.38
CA ARG A 101 -3.65 12.36 -5.85
C ARG A 101 -2.28 11.67 -5.74
N ARG A 102 -2.24 10.41 -5.29
CA ARG A 102 -1.01 9.63 -5.19
C ARG A 102 -0.35 9.42 -6.54
N HIS A 103 -1.14 9.02 -7.53
CA HIS A 103 -0.63 8.81 -8.89
C HIS A 103 -0.02 10.10 -9.45
N GLN A 104 -0.76 11.21 -9.39
CA GLN A 104 -0.30 12.52 -9.86
C GLN A 104 0.96 12.98 -9.12
N HIS A 105 1.00 12.86 -7.79
CA HIS A 105 2.17 13.20 -6.99
C HIS A 105 3.39 12.35 -7.37
N SER A 106 3.20 11.07 -7.67
CA SER A 106 4.29 10.19 -8.11
C SER A 106 4.85 10.61 -9.47
N LEU A 107 4.00 11.05 -10.41
CA LEU A 107 4.46 11.61 -11.69
C LEU A 107 5.28 12.89 -11.48
N GLU A 108 4.85 13.76 -10.57
CA GLU A 108 5.61 14.97 -10.20
C GLU A 108 6.95 14.63 -9.54
N GLN A 109 6.97 13.57 -8.72
CA GLN A 109 8.22 13.08 -8.12
C GLN A 109 9.20 12.54 -9.16
N ILE A 110 8.72 11.83 -10.18
CA ILE A 110 9.54 11.36 -11.30
C ILE A 110 10.17 12.57 -11.99
N LYS A 111 9.39 13.56 -12.37
CA LYS A 111 9.90 14.79 -13.02
C LYS A 111 10.98 15.47 -12.17
N LYS A 112 10.77 15.61 -10.86
CA LYS A 112 11.75 16.22 -9.95
C LYS A 112 13.04 15.41 -9.83
N ILE A 113 12.98 14.09 -9.97
CA ILE A 113 14.14 13.19 -9.98
C ILE A 113 14.91 13.37 -11.28
N GLU A 114 14.22 13.48 -12.42
CA GLU A 114 14.82 13.74 -13.73
C GLU A 114 15.49 15.14 -13.77
N ASP A 115 14.80 16.17 -13.27
CA ASP A 115 15.37 17.52 -13.12
C ASP A 115 16.60 17.56 -12.19
N TYR A 116 16.71 16.61 -11.26
CA TYR A 116 17.88 16.42 -10.39
C TYR A 116 19.03 15.69 -11.08
N GLY A 117 18.83 15.22 -12.33
CA GLY A 117 19.85 14.57 -13.15
C GLY A 117 19.89 13.04 -13.04
N ILE A 118 18.83 12.42 -12.58
CA ILE A 118 18.68 10.95 -12.54
C ILE A 118 17.60 10.56 -13.55
N ASP A 119 18.00 9.79 -14.56
CA ASP A 119 17.09 9.25 -15.56
C ASP A 119 16.14 8.20 -14.94
N VAL A 120 14.84 8.29 -15.27
CA VAL A 120 13.82 7.36 -14.79
C VAL A 120 13.21 6.62 -15.98
N ASP A 121 13.56 5.36 -16.14
CA ASP A 121 12.96 4.50 -17.16
C ASP A 121 11.45 4.29 -16.89
N MET A 122 10.61 5.06 -17.58
CA MET A 122 9.16 4.98 -17.46
C MET A 122 8.58 3.63 -17.91
N GLU A 123 9.24 2.91 -18.81
CA GLU A 123 8.80 1.56 -19.18
C GLU A 123 9.09 0.56 -18.04
N ALA A 124 10.19 0.72 -17.33
CA ALA A 124 10.48 -0.05 -16.13
C ALA A 124 9.46 0.27 -15.01
N VAL A 125 9.10 1.56 -14.80
CA VAL A 125 8.03 1.95 -13.87
C VAL A 125 6.72 1.25 -14.23
N LYS A 126 6.26 1.38 -15.47
CA LYS A 126 4.99 0.79 -15.94
C LYS A 126 4.95 -0.73 -15.78
N LYS A 127 6.06 -1.43 -15.98
CA LYS A 127 6.15 -2.89 -15.80
C LYS A 127 5.92 -3.34 -14.34
N THR A 128 6.18 -2.48 -13.38
CA THR A 128 6.02 -2.78 -11.95
C THR A 128 4.68 -2.31 -11.39
N VAL A 129 4.02 -1.36 -12.06
CA VAL A 129 2.68 -0.90 -11.67
C VAL A 129 1.67 -2.02 -11.92
N GLY A 130 0.97 -2.38 -10.87
CA GLY A 130 -0.02 -3.45 -10.92
C GLY A 130 -1.41 -3.01 -11.38
N PRO A 131 -2.42 -3.87 -11.23
CA PRO A 131 -3.76 -3.68 -11.81
C PRO A 131 -4.49 -2.41 -11.38
N ALA A 132 -4.18 -1.84 -10.21
CA ALA A 132 -4.77 -0.58 -9.76
C ALA A 132 -4.28 0.65 -10.55
N GLY A 133 -3.22 0.52 -11.36
CA GLY A 133 -2.71 1.58 -12.23
C GLY A 133 -2.06 2.77 -11.52
N VAL A 134 -1.77 2.66 -10.22
CA VAL A 134 -1.23 3.74 -9.39
C VAL A 134 0.27 3.57 -9.20
N ILE A 135 1.03 4.64 -9.44
CA ILE A 135 2.47 4.66 -9.20
C ILE A 135 2.74 4.98 -7.72
N TYR A 136 3.61 4.19 -7.10
CA TYR A 136 4.14 4.39 -5.75
C TYR A 136 5.65 4.66 -5.80
N LYS A 137 6.21 5.21 -4.72
CA LYS A 137 7.67 5.47 -4.61
C LYS A 137 8.51 4.22 -4.86
N GLN A 138 7.99 3.05 -4.50
CA GLN A 138 8.64 1.76 -4.72
C GLN A 138 8.80 1.45 -6.20
N HIS A 139 7.80 1.76 -7.05
CA HIS A 139 7.89 1.58 -8.50
C HIS A 139 8.96 2.49 -9.10
N ILE A 140 9.04 3.76 -8.64
CA ILE A 140 10.09 4.70 -9.06
C ILE A 140 11.47 4.15 -8.65
N MET A 141 11.61 3.69 -7.41
CA MET A 141 12.86 3.13 -6.92
C MET A 141 13.30 1.90 -7.72
N HIS A 142 12.38 1.04 -8.13
CA HIS A 142 12.70 -0.12 -8.98
C HIS A 142 13.21 0.26 -10.37
N ALA A 143 12.79 1.42 -10.90
CA ALA A 143 13.27 1.90 -12.19
C ALA A 143 14.68 2.54 -12.14
N ILE A 144 15.10 2.99 -10.96
CA ILE A 144 16.36 3.73 -10.78
C ILE A 144 17.40 3.01 -9.91
N CYS A 145 17.08 1.83 -9.38
CA CYS A 145 17.95 1.09 -8.47
C CYS A 145 17.72 -0.41 -8.58
N ASP A 146 18.75 -1.13 -9.02
CA ASP A 146 18.73 -2.60 -9.13
C ASP A 146 18.92 -3.30 -7.77
N ASP A 147 19.30 -2.55 -6.74
CA ASP A 147 19.54 -3.09 -5.41
C ASP A 147 18.22 -3.51 -4.74
N HIS A 148 18.26 -4.63 -4.00
CA HIS A 148 17.13 -5.07 -3.20
C HIS A 148 16.79 -4.04 -2.10
N TYR A 149 15.49 -3.87 -1.76
CA TYR A 149 15.03 -2.88 -0.79
C TYR A 149 15.66 -3.00 0.62
N THR A 150 16.20 -4.17 0.97
CA THR A 150 16.97 -4.39 2.21
C THR A 150 18.43 -3.97 2.08
N CYS A 151 18.91 -3.65 0.87
CA CYS A 151 20.28 -3.21 0.66
C CYS A 151 20.49 -1.79 1.21
N PRO A 152 21.60 -1.50 1.93
CA PRO A 152 21.91 -0.15 2.40
C PRO A 152 21.95 0.89 1.29
N LYS A 153 22.39 0.53 0.08
CA LYS A 153 22.40 1.42 -1.09
C LYS A 153 20.99 1.85 -1.49
N TYR A 154 20.03 0.92 -1.53
CA TYR A 154 18.62 1.24 -1.79
C TYR A 154 18.10 2.22 -0.73
N THR A 155 18.29 1.90 0.53
CA THR A 155 17.82 2.74 1.64
C THR A 155 18.43 4.15 1.60
N THR A 156 19.74 4.26 1.29
CA THR A 156 20.41 5.55 1.13
C THR A 156 19.82 6.35 -0.02
N LYS A 157 19.70 5.74 -1.21
CA LYS A 157 19.11 6.40 -2.39
C LYS A 157 17.67 6.84 -2.12
N TYR A 158 16.84 5.98 -1.52
CA TYR A 158 15.47 6.32 -1.13
C TYR A 158 15.42 7.54 -0.21
N ARG A 159 16.28 7.60 0.83
CA ARG A 159 16.33 8.73 1.77
C ARG A 159 16.80 10.02 1.09
N THR A 160 17.81 9.93 0.22
CA THR A 160 18.33 11.09 -0.52
C THR A 160 17.26 11.70 -1.43
N LEU A 161 16.43 10.88 -2.07
CA LEU A 161 15.44 11.37 -3.02
C LEU A 161 14.14 11.81 -2.35
N PHE A 162 13.60 11.00 -1.44
CA PHE A 162 12.23 11.16 -0.92
C PHE A 162 12.15 11.65 0.53
N LYS A 163 13.27 11.77 1.24
CA LYS A 163 13.34 12.23 2.63
C LYS A 163 14.33 13.38 2.75
N ASN A 164 14.43 13.97 3.95
CA ASN A 164 15.48 14.95 4.28
C ASN A 164 15.58 16.12 3.29
N ASN A 165 14.44 16.64 2.84
CA ASN A 165 14.36 17.69 1.81
C ASN A 165 15.01 17.30 0.45
N GLY A 166 15.06 16.00 0.14
CA GLY A 166 15.47 15.52 -1.18
C GLY A 166 14.59 16.05 -2.30
N PRO A 167 15.03 15.97 -3.57
CA PRO A 167 14.35 16.61 -4.71
C PRO A 167 12.90 16.15 -4.87
N ALA A 168 12.60 14.88 -4.61
CA ALA A 168 11.26 14.30 -4.68
C ALA A 168 10.60 14.13 -3.31
N SER A 169 11.08 14.87 -2.28
CA SER A 169 10.45 14.89 -0.97
C SER A 169 9.07 15.53 -1.02
N GLY A 170 8.27 15.25 -0.02
CA GLY A 170 6.90 15.71 0.09
C GLY A 170 5.91 14.55 0.13
N ASP A 171 4.68 14.91 0.41
CA ASP A 171 3.57 13.98 0.59
C ASP A 171 2.34 14.47 -0.14
N ILE A 172 1.42 13.57 -0.38
CA ILE A 172 0.08 13.90 -0.85
C ILE A 172 -0.72 14.58 0.26
N GLU A 173 -1.80 15.24 -0.11
CA GLU A 173 -2.82 15.65 0.84
C GLU A 173 -3.55 14.41 1.33
N TYR A 174 -3.34 14.08 2.61
CA TYR A 174 -3.98 12.95 3.28
C TYR A 174 -5.37 13.33 3.78
N ILE A 175 -6.19 12.31 3.98
CA ILE A 175 -7.48 12.43 4.67
C ILE A 175 -7.29 12.40 6.19
N ASP A 176 -8.25 12.95 6.94
CA ASP A 176 -8.27 12.80 8.38
C ASP A 176 -8.53 11.33 8.78
N TYR A 177 -7.79 10.82 9.75
CA TYR A 177 -7.96 9.43 10.19
C TYR A 177 -9.37 9.14 10.73
N THR A 178 -10.07 10.14 11.24
CA THR A 178 -11.45 9.98 11.72
C THR A 178 -12.42 9.72 10.57
N GLU A 179 -12.16 10.28 9.37
CA GLU A 179 -12.93 9.97 8.16
C GLU A 179 -12.70 8.52 7.71
N ALA A 180 -11.46 8.03 7.80
CA ALA A 180 -11.15 6.62 7.51
C ALA A 180 -11.89 5.68 8.47
N LEU A 181 -11.86 5.96 9.78
CA LEU A 181 -12.60 5.20 10.79
C LEU A 181 -14.10 5.18 10.51
N LYS A 182 -14.65 6.35 10.12
CA LYS A 182 -16.06 6.50 9.82
C LYS A 182 -16.48 5.72 8.58
N ALA A 183 -15.71 5.82 7.49
CA ALA A 183 -15.98 5.10 6.25
C ALA A 183 -15.96 3.57 6.45
N ILE A 184 -14.94 3.05 7.14
CA ILE A 184 -14.85 1.61 7.45
C ILE A 184 -16.07 1.14 8.26
N ARG A 185 -16.48 1.90 9.27
CA ARG A 185 -17.65 1.56 10.10
C ARG A 185 -18.97 1.64 9.35
N GLN A 186 -19.10 2.62 8.45
CA GLN A 186 -20.31 2.77 7.62
C GLN A 186 -20.47 1.63 6.61
N ASP A 187 -19.35 1.01 6.22
CA ASP A 187 -19.33 -0.19 5.39
C ASP A 187 -19.25 -1.47 6.24
N ASN A 188 -19.72 -1.44 7.50
CA ASN A 188 -19.80 -2.54 8.47
C ASN A 188 -18.45 -3.19 8.82
N GLY A 189 -17.33 -2.51 8.56
CA GLY A 189 -15.98 -3.02 8.80
C GLY A 189 -15.45 -2.78 10.21
N LEU A 190 -14.40 -3.52 10.55
CA LEU A 190 -13.60 -3.34 11.75
C LEU A 190 -12.37 -2.50 11.44
N ALA A 191 -12.20 -1.39 12.16
CA ALA A 191 -11.05 -0.50 11.99
C ALA A 191 -9.97 -0.76 13.04
N VAL A 192 -8.69 -0.82 12.59
CA VAL A 192 -7.51 -1.06 13.43
C VAL A 192 -6.41 -0.07 13.04
N ILE A 193 -5.64 0.43 14.01
CA ILE A 193 -4.45 1.24 13.71
C ILE A 193 -3.35 0.33 13.20
N ALA A 194 -2.81 0.64 12.01
CA ALA A 194 -1.70 -0.10 11.43
C ALA A 194 -0.39 0.18 12.19
N HIS A 195 0.50 -0.82 12.26
CA HIS A 195 1.88 -0.75 12.78
C HIS A 195 2.08 0.33 13.88
N PRO A 196 1.33 0.26 15.01
CA PRO A 196 1.34 1.31 16.03
C PRO A 196 2.71 1.59 16.65
N GLY A 197 3.63 0.62 16.61
CA GLY A 197 5.02 0.81 17.03
C GLY A 197 5.82 1.82 16.23
N GLN A 198 5.34 2.23 15.05
CA GLN A 198 5.95 3.33 14.27
C GLN A 198 5.48 4.72 14.73
N LEU A 199 4.46 4.80 15.56
CA LEU A 199 3.97 6.04 16.14
C LEU A 199 4.82 6.39 17.37
N GLN A 200 5.38 7.60 17.41
CA GLN A 200 6.31 8.02 18.49
C GLN A 200 5.64 8.15 19.87
N SER A 201 4.30 8.23 19.90
CA SER A 201 3.49 8.27 21.13
C SER A 201 2.04 7.84 20.81
N TYR A 202 1.38 7.23 21.76
CA TYR A 202 -0.04 6.84 21.67
C TYR A 202 -0.93 7.93 22.24
#